data_d837aae8e097dd2f5a98c93740857fdc
#
_entry.id   d837aae8e097dd2f5a98c93740857fdc
#
_cell.length_a   1.000
_cell.length_b   1.000
_cell.length_c   1.000
_cell.angle_alpha   90.00
_cell.angle_beta   90.00
_cell.angle_gamma   90.00
#
_symmetry.space_group_name_H-M   'P 1'
#
loop_
_entity.id
_entity.type
_entity.pdbx_description
1 polymer ?
#
loop_
_entity_poly.entity_id
_entity_poly.type
_entity_poly.pdbx_seq_one_letter_code
_entity_poly.pdbx_strand_id
1 'polypeptide(L)'
;LENIDSLFMAMTYNIPVQSVIFSGLRGVGKTVLINSLQKKAEEKNIFCKHIEVEERNDFISQIASCSQAFLRKISAKEKFKHLIQKPLEAIKSLVISFDPNDSTFSLSVQERELYKSSNLTQSLTDVFTTLGEAAYQSEIPICFFIDEIQYMKSAELGALIAALHRTNQLGYPIMIVGAGLPKIYAMLSEKKSYSERLFL
;
A
#
# COMPACT_ATOMS: atom_id res chain seq x y z
N LEU A 1 8.94 -18.21 8.46
CA LEU A 1 8.07 -17.45 9.38
C LEU A 1 8.87 -16.61 10.37
N GLU A 2 9.99 -17.10 10.92
CA GLU A 2 10.86 -16.33 11.83
C GLU A 2 11.41 -15.05 11.19
N ASN A 3 11.70 -15.08 9.89
CA ASN A 3 12.20 -13.92 9.17
C ASN A 3 11.15 -12.79 9.08
N ILE A 4 9.85 -13.08 8.94
CA ILE A 4 8.79 -12.06 8.88
C ILE A 4 8.53 -11.43 10.24
N ASP A 5 8.58 -12.19 11.32
CA ASP A 5 8.47 -11.65 12.67
C ASP A 5 9.58 -10.61 12.95
N SER A 6 10.80 -10.86 12.45
CA SER A 6 11.92 -9.93 12.53
C SER A 6 11.68 -8.65 11.70
N LEU A 7 11.06 -8.77 10.51
CA LEU A 7 10.68 -7.61 9.70
C LEU A 7 9.61 -6.76 10.42
N PHE A 8 8.59 -7.39 10.98
CA PHE A 8 7.58 -6.66 11.76
C PHE A 8 8.20 -5.96 12.99
N MET A 9 9.14 -6.61 13.67
CA MET A 9 9.88 -5.96 14.76
C MET A 9 10.67 -4.76 14.27
N ALA A 10 11.40 -4.87 13.16
CA ALA A 10 12.14 -3.76 12.58
C ALA A 10 11.23 -2.56 12.26
N MET A 11 10.04 -2.81 11.70
CA MET A 11 9.06 -1.76 11.41
C MET A 11 8.62 -1.00 12.66
N THR A 12 8.47 -1.67 13.82
CA THR A 12 8.08 -0.99 15.08
C THR A 12 9.16 -0.03 15.60
N TYR A 13 10.38 -0.17 15.12
CA TYR A 13 11.48 0.77 15.38
C TYR A 13 11.69 1.79 14.23
N ASN A 14 10.70 1.95 13.36
CA ASN A 14 10.78 2.79 12.16
C ASN A 14 11.94 2.42 11.22
N ILE A 15 12.37 1.17 11.23
CA ILE A 15 13.37 0.67 10.29
C ILE A 15 12.66 0.22 9.01
N PRO A 16 13.03 0.75 7.82
CA PRO A 16 12.44 0.32 6.55
C PRO A 16 12.79 -1.15 6.27
N VAL A 17 11.81 -1.90 5.77
CA VAL A 17 11.95 -3.32 5.46
C VAL A 17 11.50 -3.62 4.04
N GLN A 18 11.98 -4.71 3.48
CA GLN A 18 11.52 -5.20 2.20
C GLN A 18 10.11 -5.78 2.33
N SER A 19 9.31 -5.59 1.28
CA SER A 19 8.02 -6.26 1.14
C SER A 19 8.22 -7.75 0.84
N VAL A 20 7.20 -8.58 1.11
CA VAL A 20 7.27 -10.03 0.93
C VAL A 20 6.16 -10.51 0.02
N ILE A 21 6.47 -11.41 -0.92
CA ILE A 21 5.47 -12.05 -1.76
C ILE A 21 5.54 -13.57 -1.60
N PHE A 22 4.44 -14.15 -1.14
CA PHE A 22 4.24 -15.59 -1.09
C PHE A 22 3.63 -16.08 -2.39
N SER A 23 4.31 -16.99 -3.04
CA SER A 23 3.82 -17.63 -4.25
C SER A 23 3.55 -19.12 -4.02
N GLY A 24 2.43 -19.60 -4.57
CA GLY A 24 2.07 -21.00 -4.48
C GLY A 24 0.83 -21.34 -5.29
N LEU A 25 0.60 -22.63 -5.53
CA LEU A 25 -0.58 -23.11 -6.25
C LEU A 25 -1.88 -22.81 -5.47
N ARG A 26 -3.02 -22.95 -6.13
CA ARG A 26 -4.32 -22.85 -5.45
C ARG A 26 -4.46 -23.93 -4.38
N GLY A 27 -5.10 -23.61 -3.27
CA GLY A 27 -5.36 -24.54 -2.17
C GLY A 27 -4.21 -24.81 -1.20
N VAL A 28 -3.03 -24.25 -1.40
CA VAL A 28 -1.85 -24.46 -0.51
C VAL A 28 -1.89 -23.64 0.79
N GLY A 29 -2.96 -22.91 1.06
CA GLY A 29 -3.15 -22.18 2.31
C GLY A 29 -2.59 -20.77 2.34
N LYS A 30 -2.34 -20.10 1.19
CA LYS A 30 -1.81 -18.73 1.13
C LYS A 30 -2.66 -17.72 1.92
N THR A 31 -3.96 -17.71 1.71
CA THR A 31 -4.90 -16.83 2.44
C THR A 31 -4.86 -17.07 3.96
N VAL A 32 -4.77 -18.34 4.39
CA VAL A 32 -4.64 -18.69 5.81
C VAL A 32 -3.33 -18.15 6.38
N LEU A 33 -2.24 -18.27 5.62
CA LEU A 33 -0.93 -17.72 6.00
C LEU A 33 -0.99 -16.20 6.15
N ILE A 34 -1.52 -15.49 5.15
CA ILE A 34 -1.67 -14.01 5.18
C ILE A 34 -2.48 -13.57 6.40
N ASN A 35 -3.62 -14.21 6.67
CA ASN A 35 -4.47 -13.88 7.82
C ASN A 35 -3.74 -14.11 9.16
N SER A 36 -2.94 -15.17 9.24
CA SER A 36 -2.10 -15.44 10.43
C SER A 36 -1.03 -14.38 10.63
N LEU A 37 -0.37 -13.96 9.54
CA LEU A 37 0.65 -12.91 9.57
C LEU A 37 0.05 -11.54 9.91
N GLN A 38 -1.15 -11.23 9.41
CA GLN A 38 -1.85 -10.01 9.74
C GLN A 38 -2.11 -9.90 11.25
N LYS A 39 -2.62 -10.96 11.88
CA LYS A 39 -2.84 -10.98 13.33
C LYS A 39 -1.55 -10.71 14.11
N LYS A 40 -0.44 -11.35 13.72
CA LYS A 40 0.86 -11.12 14.34
C LYS A 40 1.37 -9.68 14.20
N ALA A 41 1.12 -9.05 13.04
CA ALA A 41 1.48 -7.65 12.82
C ALA A 41 0.61 -6.71 13.67
N GLU A 42 -0.71 -6.99 13.77
CA GLU A 42 -1.64 -6.22 14.59
C GLU A 42 -1.28 -6.29 16.09
N GLU A 43 -0.83 -7.47 16.59
CA GLU A 43 -0.33 -7.65 17.96
C GLU A 43 0.89 -6.76 18.26
N LYS A 44 1.65 -6.37 17.23
CA LYS A 44 2.80 -5.46 17.34
C LYS A 44 2.43 -3.98 17.09
N ASN A 45 1.13 -3.63 17.13
CA ASN A 45 0.62 -2.28 16.86
C ASN A 45 0.92 -1.74 15.45
N ILE A 46 1.21 -2.60 14.48
CA ILE A 46 1.28 -2.22 13.08
C ILE A 46 -0.15 -1.98 12.57
N PHE A 47 -0.37 -0.92 11.81
CA PHE A 47 -1.64 -0.72 11.14
C PHE A 47 -1.74 -1.67 9.94
N CYS A 48 -2.69 -2.59 9.98
CA CYS A 48 -2.89 -3.60 8.97
C CYS A 48 -4.20 -3.40 8.22
N LYS A 49 -4.19 -3.66 6.92
CA LYS A 49 -5.38 -3.77 6.07
C LYS A 49 -5.20 -4.89 5.08
N HIS A 50 -6.27 -5.67 4.89
CA HIS A 50 -6.36 -6.73 3.90
C HIS A 50 -7.03 -6.20 2.63
N ILE A 51 -6.45 -6.52 1.49
CA ILE A 51 -6.93 -6.21 0.15
C ILE A 51 -6.96 -7.53 -0.63
N GLU A 52 -8.12 -7.94 -1.11
CA GLU A 52 -8.25 -9.05 -2.04
C GLU A 52 -8.42 -8.49 -3.45
N VAL A 53 -7.49 -8.82 -4.34
CA VAL A 53 -7.54 -8.34 -5.74
C VAL A 53 -8.37 -9.30 -6.56
N GLU A 54 -9.45 -8.79 -7.15
CA GLU A 54 -10.30 -9.52 -8.08
C GLU A 54 -10.20 -8.93 -9.48
N GLU A 55 -10.51 -9.73 -10.53
CA GLU A 55 -10.45 -9.25 -11.93
C GLU A 55 -11.35 -8.02 -12.20
N ARG A 56 -12.42 -7.85 -11.44
CA ARG A 56 -13.41 -6.77 -11.60
C ARG A 56 -13.30 -5.68 -10.54
N ASN A 57 -12.53 -5.89 -9.48
CA ASN A 57 -12.38 -4.93 -8.40
C ASN A 57 -11.23 -3.98 -8.68
N ASP A 58 -11.47 -2.72 -8.32
CA ASP A 58 -10.51 -1.65 -8.46
C ASP A 58 -9.54 -1.63 -7.27
N PHE A 59 -8.31 -2.08 -7.50
CA PHE A 59 -7.22 -2.02 -6.53
C PHE A 59 -7.00 -0.59 -6.00
N ILE A 60 -7.12 0.42 -6.88
CA ILE A 60 -6.86 1.81 -6.54
C ILE A 60 -7.88 2.33 -5.52
N SER A 61 -9.16 2.06 -5.70
CA SER A 61 -10.19 2.42 -4.72
C SER A 61 -10.00 1.70 -3.39
N GLN A 62 -9.58 0.43 -3.41
CA GLN A 62 -9.31 -0.32 -2.18
C GLN A 62 -8.13 0.28 -1.42
N ILE A 63 -6.99 0.58 -2.10
CA ILE A 63 -5.82 1.19 -1.45
C ILE A 63 -6.14 2.59 -0.91
N ALA A 64 -6.93 3.38 -1.64
CA ALA A 64 -7.41 4.69 -1.18
C ALA A 64 -8.24 4.57 0.09
N SER A 65 -9.20 3.64 0.13
CA SER A 65 -10.03 3.36 1.31
C SER A 65 -9.21 2.91 2.52
N CYS A 66 -8.25 2.00 2.31
CA CYS A 66 -7.33 1.54 3.36
C CYS A 66 -6.47 2.70 3.89
N SER A 67 -6.01 3.58 3.00
CA SER A 67 -5.23 4.77 3.35
C SER A 67 -6.05 5.76 4.18
N GLN A 68 -7.30 6.00 3.81
CA GLN A 68 -8.21 6.82 4.63
C GLN A 68 -8.47 6.23 6.02
N ALA A 69 -8.57 4.89 6.12
CA ALA A 69 -8.73 4.23 7.42
C ALA A 69 -7.52 4.45 8.33
N PHE A 70 -6.30 4.49 7.78
CA PHE A 70 -5.11 4.87 8.53
C PHE A 70 -5.19 6.31 9.02
N LEU A 71 -5.56 7.26 8.15
CA LEU A 71 -5.70 8.66 8.53
C LEU A 71 -6.74 8.85 9.64
N ARG A 72 -7.86 8.13 9.59
CA ARG A 72 -8.85 8.13 10.68
C ARG A 72 -8.26 7.63 11.99
N LYS A 73 -7.43 6.57 11.96
CA LYS A 73 -6.77 6.04 13.17
C LYS A 73 -5.85 7.06 13.81
N ILE A 74 -5.00 7.74 13.03
CA ILE A 74 -4.07 8.73 13.58
C ILE A 74 -4.77 10.04 13.98
N SER A 75 -5.85 10.43 13.27
CA SER A 75 -6.61 11.65 13.58
C SER A 75 -7.33 11.62 14.93
N ALA A 76 -7.55 10.44 15.49
CA ALA A 76 -8.12 10.30 16.82
C ALA A 76 -7.22 10.89 17.93
N LYS A 77 -5.93 11.08 17.64
CA LYS A 77 -4.99 11.75 18.54
C LYS A 77 -4.73 13.18 18.07
N GLU A 78 -5.07 14.18 18.89
CA GLU A 78 -4.97 15.60 18.55
C GLU A 78 -3.59 15.98 18.02
N LYS A 79 -2.52 15.47 18.64
CA LYS A 79 -1.13 15.74 18.25
C LYS A 79 -0.78 15.33 16.80
N PHE A 80 -1.57 14.47 16.16
CA PHE A 80 -1.31 13.98 14.81
C PHE A 80 -2.22 14.57 13.74
N LYS A 81 -3.16 15.44 14.10
CA LYS A 81 -4.08 16.05 13.12
C LYS A 81 -3.37 16.81 12.00
N HIS A 82 -2.23 17.40 12.29
CA HIS A 82 -1.43 18.11 11.29
C HIS A 82 -0.82 17.19 10.22
N LEU A 83 -0.72 15.87 10.48
CA LEU A 83 -0.17 14.89 9.55
C LEU A 83 -1.16 14.43 8.47
N ILE A 84 -2.43 14.82 8.56
CA ILE A 84 -3.51 14.23 7.74
C ILE A 84 -3.65 14.93 6.40
N GLN A 85 -3.40 16.23 6.32
CA GLN A 85 -3.76 17.05 5.18
C GLN A 85 -3.06 16.58 3.90
N LYS A 86 -1.73 16.45 3.92
CA LYS A 86 -0.94 16.02 2.75
C LYS A 86 -1.36 14.64 2.20
N PRO A 87 -1.47 13.56 3.04
CA PRO A 87 -1.93 12.27 2.54
C PRO A 87 -3.36 12.31 2.03
N LEU A 88 -4.24 13.10 2.64
CA LEU A 88 -5.63 13.23 2.19
C LEU A 88 -5.71 13.87 0.79
N GLU A 89 -4.92 14.89 0.53
CA GLU A 89 -4.81 15.52 -0.79
C GLU A 89 -4.24 14.54 -1.84
N ALA A 90 -3.22 13.78 -1.48
CA ALA A 90 -2.65 12.75 -2.35
C ALA A 90 -3.67 11.63 -2.67
N ILE A 91 -4.45 11.18 -1.69
CA ILE A 91 -5.51 10.19 -1.90
C ILE A 91 -6.61 10.75 -2.83
N LYS A 92 -7.03 12.00 -2.64
CA LYS A 92 -7.97 12.66 -3.53
C LYS A 92 -7.45 12.71 -4.97
N SER A 93 -6.19 13.12 -5.15
CA SER A 93 -5.53 13.16 -6.45
C SER A 93 -5.51 11.78 -7.12
N LEU A 94 -5.18 10.72 -6.38
CA LEU A 94 -5.16 9.35 -6.89
C LEU A 94 -6.54 8.90 -7.38
N VAL A 95 -7.58 9.06 -6.56
CA VAL A 95 -8.95 8.62 -6.90
C VAL A 95 -9.46 9.35 -8.13
N ILE A 96 -9.28 10.67 -8.21
CA ILE A 96 -9.75 11.47 -9.34
C ILE A 96 -8.98 11.18 -10.62
N SER A 97 -7.68 10.91 -10.52
CA SER A 97 -6.88 10.52 -11.69
C SER A 97 -7.31 9.18 -12.25
N PHE A 98 -7.85 8.31 -11.42
CA PHE A 98 -8.31 6.99 -11.79
C PHE A 98 -9.77 6.97 -12.23
N ASP A 99 -10.68 7.56 -11.45
CA ASP A 99 -12.09 7.76 -11.79
C ASP A 99 -12.54 9.19 -11.48
N PRO A 100 -12.59 10.08 -12.50
CA PRO A 100 -13.01 11.46 -12.32
C PRO A 100 -14.48 11.63 -11.89
N ASN A 101 -15.29 10.59 -12.01
CA ASN A 101 -16.71 10.60 -11.65
C ASN A 101 -16.96 10.01 -10.24
N ASP A 102 -15.92 9.51 -9.57
CA ASP A 102 -16.05 8.99 -8.21
C ASP A 102 -16.52 10.09 -7.27
N SER A 103 -17.67 9.86 -6.64
CA SER A 103 -18.32 10.78 -5.69
C SER A 103 -17.80 10.65 -4.26
N THR A 104 -16.79 9.83 -4.01
CA THR A 104 -16.20 9.62 -2.68
C THR A 104 -15.63 10.91 -2.10
N PHE A 105 -15.26 11.85 -2.95
CA PHE A 105 -14.80 13.19 -2.57
C PHE A 105 -15.63 14.26 -3.27
N SER A 106 -16.16 15.21 -2.49
CA SER A 106 -16.79 16.43 -3.05
C SER A 106 -15.71 17.40 -3.54
N LEU A 107 -15.59 17.57 -4.85
CA LEU A 107 -14.61 18.45 -5.47
C LEU A 107 -15.28 19.50 -6.35
N SER A 108 -14.67 20.68 -6.39
CA SER A 108 -14.98 21.70 -7.37
C SER A 108 -14.53 21.32 -8.79
N VAL A 109 -15.12 21.91 -9.81
CA VAL A 109 -14.74 21.67 -11.21
C VAL A 109 -13.26 22.01 -11.46
N GLN A 110 -12.74 23.05 -10.81
CA GLN A 110 -11.32 23.45 -10.92
C GLN A 110 -10.36 22.43 -10.31
N GLU A 111 -10.71 21.82 -9.19
CA GLU A 111 -9.89 20.75 -8.57
C GLU A 111 -9.86 19.52 -9.46
N ARG A 112 -11.00 19.14 -10.08
CA ARG A 112 -11.04 17.99 -11.01
C ARG A 112 -10.12 18.16 -12.23
N GLU A 113 -9.99 19.36 -12.77
CA GLU A 113 -9.11 19.63 -13.91
C GLU A 113 -7.62 19.58 -13.52
N LEU A 114 -7.26 20.07 -12.34
CA LEU A 114 -5.90 20.00 -11.79
C LEU A 114 -5.43 18.55 -11.64
N TYR A 115 -6.31 17.65 -11.20
CA TYR A 115 -5.94 16.25 -10.92
C TYR A 115 -5.95 15.33 -12.14
N LYS A 116 -6.69 15.66 -13.20
CA LYS A 116 -6.77 14.87 -14.45
C LYS A 116 -5.43 14.64 -15.15
N SER A 117 -4.42 15.46 -14.90
CA SER A 117 -3.11 15.38 -15.53
C SER A 117 -2.11 14.47 -14.80
N SER A 118 -2.46 13.96 -13.61
CA SER A 118 -1.54 13.14 -12.83
C SER A 118 -1.48 11.70 -13.36
N ASN A 119 -0.25 11.20 -13.52
CA ASN A 119 0.00 9.81 -13.90
C ASN A 119 -0.24 8.89 -12.69
N LEU A 120 -0.90 7.74 -12.87
CA LEU A 120 -1.16 6.74 -11.84
C LEU A 120 0.08 6.43 -10.98
N THR A 121 1.23 6.27 -11.62
CA THR A 121 2.50 6.00 -10.93
C THR A 121 2.87 7.13 -9.98
N GLN A 122 2.75 8.39 -10.43
CA GLN A 122 3.04 9.55 -9.59
C GLN A 122 2.05 9.66 -8.44
N SER A 123 0.74 9.59 -8.74
CA SER A 123 -0.31 9.72 -7.73
C SER A 123 -0.21 8.64 -6.64
N LEU A 124 0.05 7.38 -7.03
CA LEU A 124 0.23 6.31 -6.05
C LEU A 124 1.52 6.49 -5.23
N THR A 125 2.59 6.98 -5.86
CA THR A 125 3.84 7.31 -5.17
C THR A 125 3.62 8.42 -4.14
N ASP A 126 2.87 9.46 -4.48
CA ASP A 126 2.55 10.56 -3.58
C ASP A 126 1.71 10.09 -2.37
N VAL A 127 0.73 9.20 -2.60
CA VAL A 127 -0.03 8.57 -1.52
C VAL A 127 0.89 7.80 -0.58
N PHE A 128 1.72 6.91 -1.12
CA PHE A 128 2.59 6.07 -0.30
C PHE A 128 3.66 6.88 0.45
N THR A 129 4.24 7.91 -0.17
CA THR A 129 5.25 8.74 0.48
C THR A 129 4.65 9.60 1.58
N THR A 130 3.50 10.23 1.35
CA THR A 130 2.84 11.05 2.38
C THR A 130 2.25 10.22 3.52
N LEU A 131 1.72 9.02 3.23
CA LEU A 131 1.33 8.06 4.28
C LEU A 131 2.53 7.56 5.06
N GLY A 132 3.65 7.28 4.37
CA GLY A 132 4.89 6.84 5.00
C GLY A 132 5.48 7.89 5.94
N GLU A 133 5.45 9.16 5.54
CA GLU A 133 5.82 10.28 6.40
C GLU A 133 4.92 10.33 7.65
N ALA A 134 3.61 10.21 7.46
CA ALA A 134 2.65 10.21 8.57
C ALA A 134 2.82 8.99 9.50
N ALA A 135 3.11 7.81 8.93
CA ALA A 135 3.40 6.59 9.68
C ALA A 135 4.66 6.74 10.53
N TYR A 136 5.74 7.28 9.95
CA TYR A 136 7.00 7.55 10.63
C TYR A 136 6.80 8.52 11.80
N GLN A 137 6.15 9.67 11.56
CA GLN A 137 5.95 10.70 12.58
C GLN A 137 4.95 10.29 13.67
N SER A 138 3.96 9.43 13.35
CA SER A 138 3.01 8.91 14.33
C SER A 138 3.50 7.67 15.10
N GLU A 139 4.66 7.12 14.69
CA GLU A 139 5.20 5.85 15.20
C GLU A 139 4.20 4.69 15.04
N ILE A 140 3.42 4.70 13.96
CA ILE A 140 2.46 3.65 13.63
C ILE A 140 2.80 3.11 12.23
N PRO A 141 3.58 2.03 12.12
CA PRO A 141 3.92 1.43 10.84
C PRO A 141 2.69 0.91 10.10
N ILE A 142 2.78 0.83 8.78
CA ILE A 142 1.70 0.36 7.91
C ILE A 142 2.11 -0.94 7.22
N CYS A 143 1.25 -1.96 7.26
CA CYS A 143 1.38 -3.17 6.47
C CYS A 143 0.08 -3.45 5.70
N PHE A 144 0.16 -3.45 4.37
CA PHE A 144 -0.94 -3.89 3.53
C PHE A 144 -0.77 -5.36 3.17
N PHE A 145 -1.79 -6.17 3.45
CA PHE A 145 -1.86 -7.58 3.09
C PHE A 145 -2.66 -7.70 1.80
N ILE A 146 -2.03 -8.14 0.72
CA ILE A 146 -2.65 -8.19 -0.62
C ILE A 146 -2.74 -9.65 -1.07
N ASP A 147 -3.95 -10.20 -1.10
CA ASP A 147 -4.19 -11.54 -1.65
C ASP A 147 -4.54 -11.47 -3.13
N GLU A 148 -4.31 -12.57 -3.83
CA GLU A 148 -4.57 -12.77 -5.25
C GLU A 148 -3.89 -11.68 -6.14
N ILE A 149 -2.69 -11.24 -5.75
CA ILE A 149 -1.96 -10.11 -6.37
C ILE A 149 -1.74 -10.27 -7.89
N GLN A 150 -1.82 -11.49 -8.42
CA GLN A 150 -1.70 -11.76 -9.87
C GLN A 150 -2.89 -11.27 -10.70
N TYR A 151 -3.99 -10.85 -10.09
CA TYR A 151 -5.12 -10.21 -10.78
C TYR A 151 -4.95 -8.70 -10.92
N MET A 152 -3.93 -8.14 -10.31
CA MET A 152 -3.61 -6.73 -10.45
C MET A 152 -3.30 -6.38 -11.91
N LYS A 153 -3.82 -5.26 -12.39
CA LYS A 153 -3.49 -4.76 -13.72
C LYS A 153 -2.00 -4.42 -13.81
N SER A 154 -1.41 -4.62 -14.97
CA SER A 154 0.02 -4.39 -15.19
C SER A 154 0.47 -2.96 -14.85
N ALA A 155 -0.37 -1.95 -15.12
CA ALA A 155 -0.09 -0.54 -14.76
C ALA A 155 -0.14 -0.32 -13.25
N GLU A 156 -1.10 -0.93 -12.54
CA GLU A 156 -1.25 -0.83 -11.09
C GLU A 156 -0.07 -1.48 -10.36
N LEU A 157 0.34 -2.68 -10.81
CA LEU A 157 1.51 -3.36 -10.25
C LEU A 157 2.78 -2.54 -10.45
N GLY A 158 2.98 -1.96 -11.66
CA GLY A 158 4.12 -1.10 -11.92
C GLY A 158 4.13 0.17 -11.06
N ALA A 159 2.98 0.80 -10.86
CA ALA A 159 2.82 1.96 -9.99
C ALA A 159 3.10 1.61 -8.52
N LEU A 160 2.60 0.45 -8.04
CA LEU A 160 2.85 -0.04 -6.68
C LEU A 160 4.33 -0.29 -6.43
N ILE A 161 5.04 -0.95 -7.37
CA ILE A 161 6.48 -1.19 -7.29
C ILE A 161 7.23 0.15 -7.19
N ALA A 162 6.89 1.14 -8.00
CA ALA A 162 7.53 2.46 -7.97
C ALA A 162 7.28 3.18 -6.63
N ALA A 163 6.05 3.13 -6.12
CA ALA A 163 5.68 3.73 -4.84
C ALA A 163 6.44 3.09 -3.67
N LEU A 164 6.49 1.76 -3.61
CA LEU A 164 7.26 1.02 -2.59
C LEU A 164 8.76 1.31 -2.66
N HIS A 165 9.32 1.36 -3.86
CA HIS A 165 10.72 1.72 -4.04
C HIS A 165 11.02 3.10 -3.47
N ARG A 166 10.14 4.07 -3.74
CA ARG A 166 10.32 5.44 -3.25
C ARG A 166 10.18 5.53 -1.72
N THR A 167 9.18 4.88 -1.13
CA THR A 167 9.01 4.86 0.33
C THR A 167 10.19 4.20 1.03
N ASN A 168 10.72 3.12 0.45
CA ASN A 168 11.89 2.43 1.00
C ASN A 168 13.15 3.30 0.94
N GLN A 169 13.37 4.02 -0.17
CA GLN A 169 14.47 5.00 -0.27
C GLN A 169 14.38 6.13 0.77
N LEU A 170 13.16 6.54 1.14
CA LEU A 170 12.90 7.56 2.15
C LEU A 170 12.96 7.03 3.58
N GLY A 171 13.12 5.73 3.77
CA GLY A 171 13.19 5.11 5.10
C GLY A 171 11.83 5.02 5.81
N TYR A 172 10.72 5.05 5.10
CA TYR A 172 9.39 5.04 5.71
C TYR A 172 8.91 3.63 6.05
N PRO A 173 8.22 3.45 7.21
CA PRO A 173 7.80 2.13 7.69
C PRO A 173 6.48 1.68 7.02
N ILE A 174 6.51 1.47 5.71
CA ILE A 174 5.42 0.86 4.93
C ILE A 174 5.92 -0.44 4.31
N MET A 175 5.15 -1.51 4.48
CA MET A 175 5.43 -2.84 3.94
C MET A 175 4.19 -3.40 3.25
N ILE A 176 4.41 -4.25 2.26
CA ILE A 176 3.38 -5.12 1.68
C ILE A 176 3.74 -6.57 1.94
N VAL A 177 2.73 -7.33 2.34
CA VAL A 177 2.77 -8.80 2.36
C VAL A 177 1.77 -9.29 1.31
N GLY A 178 2.28 -9.73 0.17
CA GLY A 178 1.48 -10.20 -0.95
C GLY A 178 1.37 -11.72 -1.00
N ALA A 179 0.25 -12.23 -1.56
CA ALA A 179 0.16 -13.63 -1.96
C ALA A 179 -0.45 -13.76 -3.36
N GLY A 180 0.00 -14.77 -4.08
CA GLY A 180 -0.48 -15.00 -5.43
C GLY A 180 -0.05 -16.33 -6.03
N LEU A 181 -0.43 -16.53 -7.30
CA LEU A 181 0.00 -17.67 -8.10
C LEU A 181 1.43 -17.47 -8.62
N PRO A 182 2.16 -18.54 -8.99
CA PRO A 182 3.55 -18.43 -9.48
C PRO A 182 3.76 -17.49 -10.67
N LYS A 183 2.71 -17.23 -11.47
CA LYS A 183 2.79 -16.25 -12.57
C LYS A 183 3.17 -14.83 -12.12
N ILE A 184 3.05 -14.50 -10.84
CA ILE A 184 3.44 -13.18 -10.30
C ILE A 184 4.92 -12.90 -10.54
N TYR A 185 5.80 -13.89 -10.49
CA TYR A 185 7.22 -13.68 -10.75
C TYR A 185 7.51 -13.20 -12.17
N ALA A 186 6.81 -13.77 -13.17
CA ALA A 186 6.92 -13.28 -14.55
C ALA A 186 6.43 -11.82 -14.65
N MET A 187 5.31 -11.48 -14.02
CA MET A 187 4.78 -10.12 -14.01
C MET A 187 5.74 -9.13 -13.33
N LEU A 188 6.43 -9.52 -12.27
CA LEU A 188 7.40 -8.68 -11.57
C LEU A 188 8.67 -8.48 -12.39
N SER A 189 9.19 -9.53 -13.04
CA SER A 189 10.42 -9.46 -13.84
C SER A 189 10.27 -8.57 -15.08
N GLU A 190 9.07 -8.49 -15.66
CA GLU A 190 8.77 -7.61 -16.80
C GLU A 190 8.75 -6.11 -16.42
N LYS A 191 8.62 -5.78 -15.16
CA LYS A 191 8.32 -4.39 -14.77
C LYS A 191 9.54 -3.52 -14.57
N LYS A 192 10.51 -3.92 -13.80
CA LYS A 192 11.76 -3.16 -13.60
C LYS A 192 12.80 -4.02 -12.88
N SER A 193 14.07 -3.81 -13.19
CA SER A 193 15.21 -4.51 -12.57
C SER A 193 15.34 -4.35 -11.05
N TYR A 194 14.63 -3.39 -10.43
CA TYR A 194 14.65 -3.20 -8.98
C TYR A 194 13.51 -3.92 -8.24
N SER A 195 12.53 -4.53 -8.95
CA SER A 195 11.48 -5.33 -8.30
C SER A 195 12.07 -6.49 -7.49
N GLU A 196 13.15 -7.10 -7.97
CA GLU A 196 13.88 -8.17 -7.27
C GLU A 196 14.49 -7.74 -5.94
N ARG A 197 14.73 -6.44 -5.75
CA ARG A 197 15.29 -5.88 -4.51
C ARG A 197 14.22 -5.41 -3.51
N LEU A 198 12.97 -5.32 -3.96
CA LEU A 198 11.85 -4.84 -3.14
C LEU A 198 11.11 -5.95 -2.43
N PHE A 199 11.17 -7.16 -2.98
CA PHE A 199 10.44 -8.30 -2.47
C PHE A 199 11.40 -9.44 -2.08
N LEU A 200 11.10 -10.05 -0.94
CA LEU A 200 11.67 -11.31 -0.46
C LEU A 200 10.78 -12.48 -0.83
#